data_f61b304c492fae48c1d7c1e6f59f80d5
#
_entry.id   f61b304c492fae48c1d7c1e6f59f80d5
#
_cell.length_a   1.000
_cell.length_b   1.000
_cell.length_c   1.000
_cell.angle_alpha   90.00
_cell.angle_beta   90.00
_cell.angle_gamma   90.00
#
_symmetry.space_group_name_H-M   'P 1'
#
loop_
_entity.id
_entity.type
_entity.pdbx_description
1 polymer ?
#
loop_
_entity_poly.entity_id
_entity_poly.type
_entity_poly.pdbx_seq_one_letter_code
_entity_poly.pdbx_strand_id
1 'polypeptide(L)'
;RFLVKAAKSTVILCTATQPLLSQTGNEHRSLRIPEENNIVKGTTELNERLKRVEIIDSQISGGWELADISNLVCKLAGEEKSVLIIVNTKKEAKELFLMLEPFLSKTNIPLYHLSTNMCPAHRLNVLNGIRSLLNENKQVICVSTQLIEAGVDVDFNTVVRYIAPMESI
;
A
#
# COMPACT_ATOMS: atom_id res chain seq x y z
N ARG A 1 21.10 -22.56 -0.12
CA ARG A 1 21.57 -23.93 -0.42
C ARG A 1 22.96 -24.19 0.18
N PHE A 2 23.91 -23.29 0.03
CA PHE A 2 25.27 -23.43 0.60
C PHE A 2 25.21 -23.58 2.13
N LEU A 3 24.54 -22.68 2.83
CA LEU A 3 24.43 -22.71 4.31
C LEU A 3 23.84 -24.02 4.81
N VAL A 4 22.80 -24.54 4.17
CA VAL A 4 22.16 -25.80 4.59
C VAL A 4 23.02 -27.01 4.22
N LYS A 5 23.57 -27.09 3.00
CA LYS A 5 24.28 -28.27 2.53
C LYS A 5 25.74 -28.36 3.00
N ALA A 6 26.47 -27.25 2.91
CA ALA A 6 27.89 -27.21 3.22
C ALA A 6 28.15 -26.86 4.70
N ALA A 7 27.46 -25.86 5.23
CA ALA A 7 27.63 -25.41 6.61
C ALA A 7 26.70 -26.13 7.61
N LYS A 8 25.84 -27.05 7.15
CA LYS A 8 24.86 -27.78 7.98
C LYS A 8 24.03 -26.88 8.91
N SER A 9 23.74 -25.66 8.44
CA SER A 9 22.98 -24.67 9.21
C SER A 9 21.48 -24.84 8.98
N THR A 10 20.68 -24.61 10.02
CA THR A 10 19.23 -24.45 9.89
C THR A 10 18.92 -23.01 9.45
N VAL A 11 18.10 -22.85 8.43
CA VAL A 11 17.69 -21.53 7.93
C VAL A 11 16.19 -21.39 8.11
N ILE A 12 15.77 -20.37 8.83
CA ILE A 12 14.36 -19.99 9.01
C ILE A 12 14.10 -18.76 8.13
N LEU A 13 13.13 -18.87 7.23
CA LEU A 13 12.65 -17.75 6.42
C LEU A 13 11.39 -17.18 7.08
N CYS A 14 11.47 -15.93 7.48
CA CYS A 14 10.36 -15.20 8.09
C CYS A 14 10.10 -13.93 7.29
N THR A 15 8.91 -13.81 6.71
CA THR A 15 8.48 -12.66 5.91
C THR A 15 7.01 -12.36 6.18
N ALA A 16 6.61 -11.10 6.08
CA ALA A 16 5.20 -10.71 6.23
C ALA A 16 4.33 -11.26 5.08
N THR A 17 4.89 -11.39 3.89
CA THR A 17 4.25 -11.98 2.71
C THR A 17 5.06 -13.17 2.24
N GLN A 18 4.42 -14.22 1.74
CA GLN A 18 5.13 -15.40 1.24
C GLN A 18 5.61 -15.15 -0.20
N PRO A 19 6.91 -14.95 -0.43
CA PRO A 19 7.41 -14.75 -1.78
C PRO A 19 7.33 -16.06 -2.57
N LEU A 20 7.05 -15.97 -3.87
CA LEU A 20 6.96 -17.11 -4.79
C LEU A 20 8.35 -17.68 -5.13
N LEU A 21 9.09 -18.12 -4.13
CA LEU A 21 10.47 -18.58 -4.25
C LEU A 21 10.66 -19.79 -5.20
N SER A 22 9.58 -20.53 -5.46
CA SER A 22 9.58 -21.68 -6.37
C SER A 22 9.36 -21.28 -7.84
N GLN A 23 8.84 -20.09 -8.11
CA GLN A 23 8.42 -19.62 -9.45
C GLN A 23 9.40 -18.62 -10.10
N THR A 24 10.57 -18.41 -9.49
CA THR A 24 11.61 -17.61 -10.15
C THR A 24 12.04 -18.34 -11.43
N GLY A 25 11.93 -17.71 -12.59
CA GLY A 25 12.18 -18.30 -13.92
C GLY A 25 13.58 -18.87 -14.18
N ASN A 26 14.39 -19.01 -13.15
CA ASN A 26 15.72 -19.61 -13.18
C ASN A 26 15.79 -20.71 -12.12
N GLU A 27 15.91 -21.99 -12.57
CA GLU A 27 15.98 -23.16 -11.68
C GLU A 27 17.11 -23.09 -10.65
N HIS A 28 18.22 -22.45 -10.96
CA HIS A 28 19.34 -22.25 -10.03
C HIS A 28 19.02 -21.27 -8.91
N ARG A 29 18.07 -20.36 -9.11
CA ARG A 29 17.63 -19.35 -8.12
C ARG A 29 16.33 -19.74 -7.42
N SER A 30 15.57 -20.68 -7.96
CA SER A 30 14.34 -21.14 -7.33
C SER A 30 14.65 -21.93 -6.06
N LEU A 31 13.89 -21.67 -5.01
CA LEU A 31 13.95 -22.42 -3.75
C LEU A 31 12.60 -23.12 -3.55
N ARG A 32 12.61 -24.46 -3.66
CA ARG A 32 11.44 -25.26 -3.31
C ARG A 32 11.51 -25.61 -1.85
N ILE A 33 10.52 -25.17 -1.09
CA ILE A 33 10.35 -25.50 0.32
C ILE A 33 9.17 -26.47 0.39
N PRO A 34 9.35 -27.71 0.86
CA PRO A 34 8.25 -28.62 1.06
C PRO A 34 7.24 -28.05 2.07
N GLU A 35 5.96 -28.29 1.85
CA GLU A 35 4.88 -27.74 2.68
C GLU A 35 4.97 -28.20 4.14
N GLU A 36 5.49 -29.41 4.37
CA GLU A 36 5.77 -29.96 5.70
C GLU A 36 6.76 -29.13 6.52
N ASN A 37 7.62 -28.33 5.86
CA ASN A 37 8.59 -27.45 6.51
C ASN A 37 7.99 -26.08 6.90
N ASN A 38 6.73 -25.83 6.60
CA ASN A 38 6.04 -24.66 7.07
C ASN A 38 5.83 -24.74 8.58
N ILE A 39 6.34 -23.75 9.32
CA ILE A 39 6.19 -23.67 10.78
C ILE A 39 4.71 -23.46 11.13
N VAL A 40 4.02 -22.60 10.36
CA VAL A 40 2.58 -22.35 10.52
C VAL A 40 1.82 -23.22 9.53
N LYS A 41 0.97 -24.08 10.05
CA LYS A 41 0.08 -24.94 9.25
C LYS A 41 -1.29 -24.28 9.11
N GLY A 42 -2.02 -24.60 8.02
CA GLY A 42 -3.37 -24.04 7.79
C GLY A 42 -3.37 -22.55 7.49
N THR A 43 -2.35 -22.05 6.81
CA THR A 43 -2.20 -20.61 6.46
C THR A 43 -3.38 -20.07 5.71
N THR A 44 -4.04 -20.85 4.84
CA THR A 44 -5.22 -20.42 4.07
C THR A 44 -6.39 -20.09 5.00
N GLU A 45 -6.74 -21.00 5.92
CA GLU A 45 -7.80 -20.77 6.89
C GLU A 45 -7.47 -19.61 7.84
N LEU A 46 -6.22 -19.51 8.26
CA LEU A 46 -5.74 -18.41 9.10
C LEU A 46 -5.87 -17.07 8.37
N ASN A 47 -5.49 -17.00 7.10
CA ASN A 47 -5.60 -15.79 6.28
C ASN A 47 -7.06 -15.37 6.08
N GLU A 48 -7.97 -16.30 5.85
CA GLU A 48 -9.41 -16.00 5.76
C GLU A 48 -9.96 -15.42 7.08
N ARG A 49 -9.58 -16.00 8.21
CA ARG A 49 -10.00 -15.52 9.54
C ARG A 49 -9.39 -14.16 9.90
N LEU A 50 -8.22 -13.84 9.38
CA LEU A 50 -7.51 -12.57 9.60
C LEU A 50 -7.84 -11.52 8.53
N LYS A 51 -8.67 -11.84 7.54
CA LYS A 51 -9.04 -10.91 6.48
C LYS A 51 -9.77 -9.70 7.09
N ARG A 52 -9.17 -8.51 6.95
CA ARG A 52 -9.69 -7.24 7.48
C ARG A 52 -10.12 -6.28 6.38
N VAL A 53 -9.75 -6.56 5.14
CA VAL A 53 -9.99 -5.67 4.01
C VAL A 53 -10.68 -6.40 2.88
N GLU A 54 -11.50 -5.70 2.14
CA GLU A 54 -12.04 -6.14 0.86
C GLU A 54 -11.18 -5.56 -0.26
N ILE A 55 -10.72 -6.42 -1.17
CA ILE A 55 -9.93 -6.01 -2.34
C ILE A 55 -10.89 -5.96 -3.53
N ILE A 56 -11.02 -4.78 -4.13
CA ILE A 56 -11.83 -4.55 -5.33
C ILE A 56 -10.88 -4.34 -6.49
N ASP A 57 -10.87 -5.28 -7.43
CA ASP A 57 -10.13 -5.12 -8.68
C ASP A 57 -10.94 -4.21 -9.63
N SER A 58 -10.42 -3.02 -9.87
CA SER A 58 -11.02 -1.99 -10.73
C SER A 58 -10.17 -1.72 -11.97
N GLN A 59 -9.39 -2.70 -12.42
CA GLN A 59 -8.58 -2.57 -13.64
C GLN A 59 -9.48 -2.45 -14.87
N ILE A 60 -9.13 -1.51 -15.75
CA ILE A 60 -9.80 -1.32 -17.04
C ILE A 60 -8.77 -1.36 -18.18
N SER A 61 -9.23 -1.80 -19.36
CA SER A 61 -8.40 -1.74 -20.57
C SER A 61 -8.09 -0.28 -20.92
N GLY A 62 -6.82 0.06 -21.11
CA GLY A 62 -6.37 1.43 -21.34
C GLY A 62 -5.95 2.18 -20.07
N GLY A 63 -6.26 1.65 -18.89
CA GLY A 63 -5.91 2.28 -17.59
C GLY A 63 -6.88 3.39 -17.17
N TRP A 64 -6.71 3.87 -15.95
CA TRP A 64 -7.44 5.01 -15.40
C TRP A 64 -6.66 6.29 -15.65
N GLU A 65 -7.36 7.36 -16.07
CA GLU A 65 -6.79 8.70 -16.09
C GLU A 65 -6.85 9.35 -14.69
N LEU A 66 -5.99 10.35 -14.46
CA LEU A 66 -6.00 11.09 -13.18
C LEU A 66 -7.34 11.74 -12.88
N ALA A 67 -8.08 12.14 -13.92
CA ALA A 67 -9.42 12.70 -13.80
C ALA A 67 -10.42 11.68 -13.24
N ASP A 68 -10.35 10.42 -13.68
CA ASP A 68 -11.22 9.35 -13.19
C ASP A 68 -10.95 9.06 -11.72
N ILE A 69 -9.66 9.01 -11.34
CA ILE A 69 -9.27 8.85 -9.94
C ILE A 69 -9.74 10.03 -9.09
N SER A 70 -9.60 11.25 -9.58
CA SER A 70 -10.08 12.43 -8.89
C SER A 70 -11.60 12.36 -8.64
N ASN A 71 -12.38 11.97 -9.65
CA ASN A 71 -13.83 11.80 -9.53
C ASN A 71 -14.20 10.69 -8.52
N LEU A 72 -13.48 9.55 -8.55
CA LEU A 72 -13.65 8.48 -7.57
C LEU A 72 -13.38 8.98 -6.14
N VAL A 73 -12.29 9.70 -5.93
CA VAL A 73 -11.93 10.25 -4.62
C VAL A 73 -12.96 11.25 -4.12
N CYS A 74 -13.47 12.12 -5.00
CA CYS A 74 -14.54 13.06 -4.67
C CYS A 74 -15.83 12.34 -4.24
N LYS A 75 -16.17 11.22 -4.90
CA LYS A 75 -17.32 10.39 -4.51
C LYS A 75 -17.09 9.77 -3.13
N LEU A 76 -15.93 9.14 -2.90
CA LEU A 76 -15.58 8.53 -1.62
C LEU A 76 -15.55 9.56 -0.48
N ALA A 77 -15.08 10.77 -0.77
CA ALA A 77 -15.13 11.90 0.16
C ALA A 77 -16.55 12.29 0.55
N GLY A 78 -17.50 12.22 -0.38
CA GLY A 78 -18.92 12.42 -0.10
C GLY A 78 -19.55 11.34 0.79
N GLU A 79 -18.93 10.18 0.90
CA GLU A 79 -19.35 9.08 1.79
C GLU A 79 -18.73 9.16 3.20
N GLU A 80 -18.14 10.30 3.55
CA GLU A 80 -17.48 10.55 4.84
C GLU A 80 -16.34 9.56 5.18
N LYS A 81 -15.65 9.04 4.17
CA LYS A 81 -14.54 8.10 4.33
C LYS A 81 -13.18 8.80 4.30
N SER A 82 -12.25 8.31 5.11
CA SER A 82 -10.84 8.65 4.93
C SER A 82 -10.26 7.86 3.74
N VAL A 83 -9.53 8.55 2.87
CA VAL A 83 -9.02 7.96 1.62
C VAL A 83 -7.53 8.18 1.47
N LEU A 84 -6.80 7.07 1.28
CA LEU A 84 -5.40 7.10 0.88
C LEU A 84 -5.30 6.76 -0.61
N ILE A 85 -4.61 7.59 -1.37
CA ILE A 85 -4.32 7.35 -2.78
C ILE A 85 -2.82 7.13 -2.95
N ILE A 86 -2.44 5.98 -3.50
CA ILE A 86 -1.05 5.62 -3.76
C ILE A 86 -0.84 5.54 -5.26
N VAL A 87 -0.03 6.46 -5.77
CA VAL A 87 0.36 6.52 -7.19
C VAL A 87 1.83 6.15 -7.37
N ASN A 88 2.22 5.81 -8.60
CA ASN A 88 3.56 5.29 -8.87
C ASN A 88 4.62 6.39 -8.97
N THR A 89 4.25 7.60 -9.38
CA THR A 89 5.20 8.68 -9.61
C THR A 89 4.90 9.93 -8.79
N LYS A 90 5.95 10.68 -8.46
CA LYS A 90 5.82 11.98 -7.77
C LYS A 90 5.08 13.02 -8.60
N LYS A 91 5.16 12.91 -9.92
CA LYS A 91 4.46 13.80 -10.85
C LYS A 91 2.96 13.58 -10.74
N GLU A 92 2.51 12.34 -10.86
CA GLU A 92 1.10 11.97 -10.68
C GLU A 92 0.56 12.38 -9.31
N ALA A 93 1.35 12.15 -8.24
CA ALA A 93 0.94 12.54 -6.89
C ALA A 93 0.71 14.06 -6.78
N LYS A 94 1.59 14.86 -7.37
CA LYS A 94 1.45 16.32 -7.39
C LYS A 94 0.25 16.76 -8.24
N GLU A 95 0.10 16.21 -9.44
CA GLU A 95 -1.00 16.55 -10.35
C GLU A 95 -2.35 16.20 -9.72
N LEU A 96 -2.49 15.00 -9.17
CA LEU A 96 -3.72 14.57 -8.50
C LEU A 96 -4.04 15.44 -7.27
N PHE A 97 -3.03 15.81 -6.47
CA PHE A 97 -3.21 16.72 -5.35
C PHE A 97 -3.78 18.06 -5.81
N LEU A 98 -3.21 18.67 -6.86
CA LEU A 98 -3.69 19.95 -7.41
C LEU A 98 -5.09 19.86 -8.03
N MET A 99 -5.48 18.68 -8.56
CA MET A 99 -6.84 18.46 -9.08
C MET A 99 -7.87 18.33 -7.96
N LEU A 100 -7.51 17.74 -6.82
CA LEU A 100 -8.40 17.54 -5.67
C LEU A 100 -8.55 18.81 -4.81
N GLU A 101 -7.53 19.65 -4.73
CA GLU A 101 -7.49 20.81 -3.85
C GLU A 101 -8.69 21.77 -4.04
N PRO A 102 -9.11 22.16 -5.27
CA PRO A 102 -10.24 23.08 -5.45
C PRO A 102 -11.58 22.53 -5.00
N PHE A 103 -11.74 21.20 -5.03
CA PHE A 103 -12.95 20.53 -4.57
C PHE A 103 -12.96 20.39 -3.05
N LEU A 104 -11.87 19.88 -2.48
CA LEU A 104 -11.79 19.57 -1.05
C LEU A 104 -11.69 20.83 -0.17
N SER A 105 -11.12 21.91 -0.67
CA SER A 105 -11.12 23.20 0.03
C SER A 105 -12.53 23.76 0.30
N LYS A 106 -13.50 23.42 -0.57
CA LYS A 106 -14.91 23.81 -0.40
C LYS A 106 -15.66 22.97 0.65
N THR A 107 -15.21 21.74 0.85
CA THR A 107 -15.84 20.77 1.78
C THR A 107 -15.18 20.75 3.14
N ASN A 108 -14.13 21.53 3.34
CA ASN A 108 -13.37 21.61 4.59
C ASN A 108 -12.70 20.26 5.00
N ILE A 109 -12.50 19.37 4.01
CA ILE A 109 -11.84 18.07 4.21
C ILE A 109 -10.33 18.28 4.10
N PRO A 110 -9.55 17.89 5.13
CA PRO A 110 -8.09 17.99 5.07
C PRO A 110 -7.51 17.14 3.94
N LEU A 111 -6.72 17.77 3.08
CA LEU A 111 -5.98 17.11 1.99
C LEU A 111 -4.48 17.19 2.28
N TYR A 112 -3.83 16.04 2.28
CA TYR A 112 -2.39 15.92 2.48
C TYR A 112 -1.69 15.33 1.26
N HIS A 113 -0.44 15.72 1.07
CA HIS A 113 0.46 15.14 0.08
C HIS A 113 1.71 14.59 0.77
N LEU A 114 2.13 13.39 0.40
CA LEU A 114 3.34 12.76 0.88
C LEU A 114 4.21 12.30 -0.28
N SER A 115 5.44 12.79 -0.32
CA SER A 115 6.43 12.34 -1.30
C SER A 115 7.86 12.39 -0.75
N THR A 116 8.77 11.71 -1.42
CA THR A 116 10.20 11.72 -1.07
C THR A 116 10.88 13.08 -1.28
N ASN A 117 10.22 14.02 -1.96
CA ASN A 117 10.73 15.39 -2.12
C ASN A 117 10.61 16.24 -0.85
N MET A 118 9.83 15.77 0.13
CA MET A 118 9.66 16.44 1.41
C MET A 118 10.85 16.15 2.34
N CYS A 119 11.31 17.17 3.07
CA CYS A 119 12.30 16.92 4.10
C CYS A 119 11.73 16.00 5.21
N PRO A 120 12.56 15.18 5.87
CA PRO A 120 12.08 14.21 6.86
C PRO A 120 11.26 14.81 8.00
N ALA A 121 11.62 15.97 8.50
CA ALA A 121 10.89 16.65 9.57
C ALA A 121 9.48 17.08 9.13
N HIS A 122 9.36 17.67 7.94
CA HIS A 122 8.05 18.04 7.41
C HIS A 122 7.16 16.82 7.16
N ARG A 123 7.72 15.75 6.59
CA ARG A 123 7.01 14.49 6.38
C ARG A 123 6.48 13.91 7.69
N LEU A 124 7.30 13.92 8.75
CA LEU A 124 6.89 13.45 10.07
C LEU A 124 5.73 14.28 10.63
N ASN A 125 5.77 15.60 10.48
CA ASN A 125 4.69 16.49 10.91
C ASN A 125 3.39 16.21 10.17
N VAL A 126 3.45 16.01 8.85
CA VAL A 126 2.27 15.62 8.04
C VAL A 126 1.71 14.28 8.49
N LEU A 127 2.56 13.28 8.70
CA LEU A 127 2.13 11.96 9.19
C LEU A 127 1.48 12.03 10.57
N ASN A 128 2.03 12.83 11.47
CA ASN A 128 1.43 13.01 12.80
C ASN A 128 0.07 13.71 12.72
N GLY A 129 -0.09 14.69 11.82
CA GLY A 129 -1.38 15.33 11.55
C GLY A 129 -2.42 14.33 11.02
N ILE A 130 -2.03 13.50 10.05
CA ILE A 130 -2.90 12.45 9.51
C ILE A 130 -3.31 11.47 10.61
N ARG A 131 -2.36 10.96 11.41
CA ARG A 131 -2.63 10.04 12.51
C ARG A 131 -3.61 10.61 13.54
N SER A 132 -3.45 11.88 13.90
CA SER A 132 -4.36 12.54 14.83
C SER A 132 -5.79 12.54 14.30
N LEU A 133 -5.99 12.90 13.03
CA LEU A 133 -7.31 12.90 12.40
C LEU A 133 -7.93 11.50 12.32
N LEU A 134 -7.14 10.50 11.93
CA LEU A 134 -7.60 9.11 11.85
C LEU A 134 -7.98 8.55 13.23
N ASN A 135 -7.18 8.83 14.27
CA ASN A 135 -7.48 8.42 15.64
C ASN A 135 -8.75 9.08 16.20
N GLU A 136 -9.07 10.27 15.72
CA GLU A 136 -10.31 10.98 16.06
C GLU A 136 -11.49 10.57 15.16
N ASN A 137 -11.32 9.56 14.30
CA ASN A 137 -12.28 9.16 13.26
C ASN A 137 -12.73 10.32 12.37
N LYS A 138 -11.85 11.30 12.15
CA LYS A 138 -12.11 12.41 11.24
C LYS A 138 -11.72 12.05 9.82
N GLN A 139 -12.48 12.59 8.90
CA GLN A 139 -12.21 12.44 7.48
C GLN A 139 -10.90 13.12 7.10
N VAL A 140 -10.11 12.44 6.28
CA VAL A 140 -8.84 12.95 5.74
C VAL A 140 -8.53 12.27 4.42
N ILE A 141 -8.00 13.02 3.49
CA ILE A 141 -7.55 12.51 2.18
C ILE A 141 -6.05 12.72 2.08
N CYS A 142 -5.35 11.66 1.67
CA CYS A 142 -3.91 11.70 1.48
C CYS A 142 -3.53 11.16 0.11
N VAL A 143 -2.79 11.95 -0.67
CA VAL A 143 -2.16 11.52 -1.92
C VAL A 143 -0.69 11.24 -1.66
N SER A 144 -0.25 10.02 -1.93
CA SER A 144 1.12 9.59 -1.67
C SER A 144 1.71 8.78 -2.83
N THR A 145 3.00 8.64 -2.84
CA THR A 145 3.70 7.58 -3.55
C THR A 145 3.88 6.37 -2.63
N GLN A 146 4.46 5.30 -3.13
CA GLN A 146 4.80 4.07 -2.34
C GLN A 146 5.59 4.35 -1.04
N LEU A 147 6.03 5.57 -0.84
CA LEU A 147 6.71 6.00 0.39
C LEU A 147 5.93 5.67 1.67
N ILE A 148 4.60 5.74 1.61
CA ILE A 148 3.74 5.49 2.78
C ILE A 148 3.69 4.01 3.17
N GLU A 149 4.05 3.09 2.28
CA GLU A 149 4.04 1.65 2.52
C GLU A 149 5.21 1.20 3.42
N ALA A 150 6.29 1.98 3.44
CA ALA A 150 7.50 1.64 4.19
C ALA A 150 7.51 2.28 5.59
N GLY A 151 7.14 1.51 6.61
CA GLY A 151 7.30 1.90 8.02
C GLY A 151 6.33 2.96 8.52
N VAL A 152 5.22 3.18 7.82
CA VAL A 152 4.16 4.10 8.24
C VAL A 152 2.94 3.29 8.66
N ASP A 153 2.60 3.37 9.94
CA ASP A 153 1.40 2.74 10.50
C ASP A 153 0.25 3.76 10.51
N VAL A 154 -0.65 3.63 9.53
CA VAL A 154 -1.86 4.46 9.35
C VAL A 154 -2.99 3.59 8.80
N ASP A 155 -4.18 3.78 9.32
CA ASP A 155 -5.36 2.97 8.98
C ASP A 155 -6.44 3.86 8.34
N PHE A 156 -6.52 3.82 7.02
CA PHE A 156 -7.53 4.52 6.24
C PHE A 156 -8.72 3.61 5.94
N ASN A 157 -9.92 4.17 5.88
CA ASN A 157 -11.13 3.42 5.52
C ASN A 157 -11.05 2.86 4.09
N THR A 158 -10.46 3.61 3.18
CA THR A 158 -10.33 3.21 1.77
C THR A 158 -8.93 3.54 1.25
N VAL A 159 -8.35 2.59 0.53
CA VAL A 159 -7.08 2.79 -0.17
C VAL A 159 -7.29 2.58 -1.66
N VAL A 160 -6.99 3.60 -2.45
CA VAL A 160 -6.95 3.54 -3.91
C VAL A 160 -5.50 3.42 -4.33
N ARG A 161 -5.12 2.30 -4.93
CA ARG A 161 -3.73 2.03 -5.29
C ARG A 161 -3.60 1.77 -6.78
N TYR A 162 -2.66 2.46 -7.43
CA TYR A 162 -2.24 2.12 -8.78
C TYR A 162 -1.51 0.78 -8.77
N ILE A 163 -1.68 0.02 -9.86
CA ILE A 163 -0.91 -1.21 -10.03
C ILE A 163 0.56 -0.86 -9.98
N ALA A 164 1.25 -1.41 -9.00
CA ALA A 164 2.69 -1.29 -8.92
C ALA A 164 3.35 -2.34 -9.82
N PRO A 165 4.55 -2.08 -10.33
CA PRO A 165 5.39 -3.14 -10.91
C PRO A 165 5.52 -4.29 -9.91
N MET A 166 5.61 -5.54 -10.40
CA MET A 166 5.67 -6.76 -9.55
C MET A 166 6.82 -6.75 -8.53
N GLU A 167 7.79 -5.87 -8.69
CA GLU A 167 8.92 -5.66 -7.77
C GLU A 167 8.53 -4.88 -6.50
N SER A 168 7.32 -4.32 -6.45
CA SER A 168 6.85 -3.44 -5.38
C SER A 168 5.59 -3.97 -4.66
N ILE A 169 5.20 -5.22 -4.94
CA ILE A 169 4.06 -5.88 -4.28
C ILE A 169 4.55 -6.85 -3.22
#